data_6b2b788ee9e47591144b522c6008e0d9
#
_entry.id   6b2b788ee9e47591144b522c6008e0d9
#
_cell.length_a   1.000
_cell.length_b   1.000
_cell.length_c   1.000
_cell.angle_alpha   90.00
_cell.angle_beta   90.00
_cell.angle_gamma   90.00
#
_symmetry.space_group_name_H-M   'P 1'
#
loop_
_entity.id
_entity.type
_entity.pdbx_description
1 polymer ?
#
loop_
_entity_poly.entity_id
_entity_poly.type
_entity_poly.pdbx_seq_one_letter_code
_entity_poly.pdbx_strand_id
1 'polypeptide(L)'
;MGYNGVICYPSFNNPSIEGCSQNRIEKLSSSIDSLNPFEEKRDIFATSVLAESVSLQFDSEGRISIPDKLLNHAKIKQAMLFVGQGTTFQIWEPKLFEKFKVQARK
;
A
#
# COMPACT_ATOMS: atom_id res chain seq x y z
N MET A 1 12.50 -4.55 20.30
CA MET A 1 12.36 -5.50 19.22
C MET A 1 11.49 -4.92 18.11
N GLY A 2 11.94 -4.97 16.89
CA GLY A 2 11.20 -4.40 15.78
C GLY A 2 10.02 -5.24 15.34
N TYR A 3 9.05 -4.60 14.71
CA TYR A 3 7.95 -5.29 14.08
C TYR A 3 8.48 -6.06 12.87
N ASN A 4 8.18 -7.34 12.79
CA ASN A 4 8.72 -8.22 11.75
C ASN A 4 7.73 -8.39 10.60
N GLY A 5 7.32 -7.28 10.00
CA GLY A 5 6.38 -7.32 8.90
C GLY A 5 6.08 -5.94 8.37
N VAL A 6 5.05 -5.89 7.53
CA VAL A 6 4.63 -4.64 6.88
C VAL A 6 3.11 -4.53 6.90
N ILE A 7 2.63 -3.31 6.78
CA ILE A 7 1.20 -3.02 6.60
C ILE A 7 0.99 -2.72 5.13
N CYS A 8 0.06 -3.41 4.51
CA CYS A 8 -0.25 -3.21 3.08
C CYS A 8 -1.71 -2.82 2.90
N TYR A 9 -1.97 -1.97 1.91
CA TYR A 9 -3.32 -1.52 1.59
C TYR A 9 -3.37 -1.18 0.10
N PRO A 10 -4.57 -1.18 -0.51
CA PRO A 10 -4.67 -0.80 -1.93
C PRO A 10 -4.35 0.68 -2.10
N SER A 11 -3.58 1.00 -3.16
CA SER A 11 -3.27 2.39 -3.47
C SER A 11 -4.54 3.17 -3.77
N PHE A 12 -4.57 4.41 -3.32
CA PHE A 12 -5.72 5.28 -3.49
C PHE A 12 -5.98 5.62 -4.97
N ASN A 13 -4.91 5.97 -5.70
CA ASN A 13 -5.02 6.47 -7.06
C ASN A 13 -4.55 5.52 -8.14
N ASN A 14 -3.91 4.42 -7.77
CA ASN A 14 -3.23 3.56 -8.73
C ASN A 14 -3.64 2.11 -8.57
N PRO A 15 -3.54 1.29 -9.64
CA PRO A 15 -3.74 -0.15 -9.52
C PRO A 15 -2.48 -0.80 -8.96
N SER A 16 -2.15 -0.45 -7.71
CA SER A 16 -0.97 -0.96 -7.03
C SER A 16 -1.28 -1.18 -5.56
N ILE A 17 -0.33 -1.80 -4.86
CA ILE A 17 -0.42 -2.04 -3.42
C ILE A 17 0.58 -1.13 -2.74
N GLU A 18 0.15 -0.39 -1.71
CA GLU A 18 1.06 0.39 -0.87
C GLU A 18 1.50 -0.44 0.31
N GLY A 19 2.76 -0.28 0.70
CA GLY A 19 3.30 -0.96 1.87
C GLY A 19 4.11 -0.01 2.73
N CYS A 20 4.06 -0.20 4.05
CA CYS A 20 4.79 0.64 4.97
C CYS A 20 4.97 -0.06 6.32
N SER A 21 5.72 0.57 7.22
CA SER A 21 5.92 0.06 8.56
C SER A 21 4.74 0.40 9.46
N GLN A 22 4.67 -0.25 10.62
CA GLN A 22 3.66 0.03 11.63
C GLN A 22 3.71 1.50 12.07
N ASN A 23 4.91 2.04 12.26
CA ASN A 23 5.07 3.45 12.63
C ASN A 23 4.45 4.38 11.60
N ARG A 24 4.62 4.06 10.33
CA ARG A 24 4.09 4.89 9.25
C ARG A 24 2.57 4.92 9.27
N ILE A 25 1.94 3.76 9.49
CA ILE A 25 0.48 3.70 9.51
C ILE A 25 -0.08 4.45 10.74
N GLU A 26 0.63 4.43 11.85
CA GLU A 26 0.22 5.20 13.03
C GLU A 26 0.30 6.70 12.76
N LYS A 27 1.33 7.16 12.06
CA LYS A 27 1.46 8.56 11.68
C LYS A 27 0.35 8.98 10.72
N LEU A 28 0.01 8.12 9.76
CA LEU A 28 -1.10 8.38 8.84
C LEU A 28 -2.42 8.49 9.60
N SER A 29 -2.66 7.62 10.56
CA SER A 29 -3.86 7.66 11.38
C SER A 29 -3.98 8.98 12.13
N SER A 30 -2.88 9.44 12.74
CA SER A 30 -2.87 10.72 13.43
C SER A 30 -3.15 11.88 12.49
N SER A 31 -2.58 11.84 11.29
CA SER A 31 -2.82 12.89 10.29
C SER A 31 -4.28 12.93 9.84
N ILE A 32 -4.89 11.75 9.68
CA ILE A 32 -6.30 11.67 9.30
C ILE A 32 -7.18 12.25 10.42
N ASP A 33 -6.85 11.95 11.67
CA ASP A 33 -7.60 12.46 12.83
C ASP A 33 -7.56 13.98 12.92
N SER A 34 -6.52 14.62 12.38
CA SER A 34 -6.41 16.06 12.39
C SER A 34 -7.23 16.74 11.30
N LEU A 35 -7.78 15.97 10.35
CA LEU A 35 -8.61 16.53 9.29
C LEU A 35 -10.02 16.80 9.79
N ASN A 36 -10.69 17.75 9.11
CA ASN A 36 -12.08 18.06 9.40
C ASN A 36 -12.93 16.80 9.19
N PRO A 37 -13.69 16.35 10.20
CA PRO A 37 -14.46 15.10 10.08
C PRO A 37 -15.57 15.17 9.02
N PHE A 38 -15.91 16.36 8.54
CA PHE A 38 -16.93 16.52 7.51
C PHE A 38 -16.36 16.60 6.10
N GLU A 39 -15.04 16.53 5.95
CA GLU A 39 -14.42 16.53 4.64
C GLU A 39 -14.48 15.16 4.00
N GLU A 40 -14.80 15.15 2.71
CA GLU A 40 -14.86 13.91 1.92
C GLU A 40 -13.50 13.19 1.89
N LYS A 41 -12.42 13.97 1.81
CA LYS A 41 -11.06 13.40 1.80
C LYS A 41 -10.78 12.53 3.01
N ARG A 42 -11.26 12.94 4.17
CA ARG A 42 -11.05 12.16 5.39
C ARG A 42 -11.70 10.79 5.30
N ASP A 43 -12.94 10.75 4.80
CA ASP A 43 -13.66 9.49 4.66
C ASP A 43 -12.98 8.57 3.65
N ILE A 44 -12.53 9.13 2.54
CA ILE A 44 -11.85 8.34 1.51
C ILE A 44 -10.56 7.76 2.05
N PHE A 45 -9.75 8.57 2.73
CA PHE A 45 -8.50 8.09 3.33
C PHE A 45 -8.76 7.03 4.39
N ALA A 46 -9.72 7.27 5.29
CA ALA A 46 -10.02 6.34 6.35
C ALA A 46 -10.46 4.99 5.79
N THR A 47 -11.32 5.01 4.79
CA THR A 47 -11.82 3.78 4.18
C THR A 47 -10.73 3.06 3.40
N SER A 48 -10.01 3.78 2.55
CA SER A 48 -9.03 3.15 1.65
C SER A 48 -7.75 2.72 2.35
N VAL A 49 -7.33 3.46 3.36
CA VAL A 49 -6.06 3.18 4.03
C VAL A 49 -6.27 2.35 5.28
N LEU A 50 -7.12 2.81 6.19
CA LEU A 50 -7.25 2.16 7.50
C LEU A 50 -8.15 0.94 7.47
N ALA A 51 -9.29 1.02 6.76
CA ALA A 51 -10.26 -0.07 6.76
C ALA A 51 -9.80 -1.26 5.92
N GLU A 52 -9.01 -1.03 4.88
CA GLU A 52 -8.57 -2.08 3.97
C GLU A 52 -7.13 -2.50 4.16
N SER A 53 -6.44 -1.95 5.16
CA SER A 53 -5.07 -2.35 5.43
C SER A 53 -5.01 -3.73 6.07
N VAL A 54 -3.95 -4.47 5.76
CA VAL A 54 -3.68 -5.77 6.37
C VAL A 54 -2.25 -5.79 6.89
N SER A 55 -2.07 -6.47 8.00
CA SER A 55 -0.75 -6.65 8.60
C SER A 55 -0.18 -7.97 8.11
N LEU A 56 0.97 -7.92 7.44
CA LEU A 56 1.61 -9.10 6.88
C LEU A 56 2.96 -9.30 7.55
N GLN A 57 3.21 -10.51 8.03
CA GLN A 57 4.46 -10.83 8.69
C GLN A 57 5.36 -11.65 7.78
N PHE A 58 6.66 -11.41 7.89
CA PHE A 58 7.64 -12.21 7.16
C PHE A 58 7.74 -13.61 7.78
N ASP A 59 7.85 -14.63 6.93
CA ASP A 59 8.13 -15.98 7.40
C ASP A 59 9.61 -16.12 7.76
N SER A 60 10.03 -17.34 8.12
CA SER A 60 11.41 -17.59 8.54
C SER A 60 12.44 -17.34 7.44
N GLU A 61 11.99 -17.26 6.19
CA GLU A 61 12.87 -17.02 5.04
C GLU A 61 12.74 -15.59 4.49
N GLY A 62 12.03 -14.72 5.19
CA GLY A 62 11.87 -13.34 4.79
C GLY A 62 10.84 -13.11 3.71
N ARG A 63 9.89 -14.03 3.55
CA ARG A 63 8.82 -13.90 2.53
C ARG A 63 7.51 -13.52 3.19
N ILE A 64 6.66 -12.85 2.43
CA ILE A 64 5.30 -12.53 2.85
C ILE A 64 4.31 -13.08 1.83
N SER A 65 3.09 -13.35 2.31
CA SER A 65 2.00 -13.79 1.45
C SER A 65 1.00 -12.64 1.30
N ILE A 66 0.78 -12.22 0.06
CA ILE A 66 -0.13 -11.12 -0.23
C ILE A 66 -1.54 -11.67 -0.41
N PRO A 67 -2.54 -11.15 0.33
CA PRO A 67 -3.92 -11.62 0.16
C PRO A 67 -4.47 -11.37 -1.25
N ASP A 68 -5.36 -12.25 -1.68
CA ASP A 68 -5.93 -12.20 -3.03
C ASP A 68 -6.61 -10.87 -3.33
N LYS A 69 -7.27 -10.26 -2.35
CA LYS A 69 -7.95 -8.98 -2.59
C LYS A 69 -6.98 -7.88 -3.01
N LEU A 70 -5.76 -7.88 -2.47
CA LEU A 70 -4.75 -6.91 -2.86
C LEU A 70 -4.16 -7.25 -4.22
N LEU A 71 -3.91 -8.53 -4.47
CA LEU A 71 -3.41 -8.98 -5.77
C LEU A 71 -4.41 -8.64 -6.89
N ASN A 72 -5.69 -8.84 -6.61
CA ASN A 72 -6.74 -8.51 -7.58
C ASN A 72 -6.84 -7.01 -7.86
N HIS A 73 -6.70 -6.20 -6.81
CA HIS A 73 -6.69 -4.74 -6.98
C HIS A 73 -5.55 -4.30 -7.90
N ALA A 74 -4.37 -4.89 -7.75
CA ALA A 74 -3.19 -4.55 -8.54
C ALA A 74 -3.08 -5.36 -9.84
N LYS A 75 -4.01 -6.26 -10.08
CA LYS A 75 -4.04 -7.15 -11.27
C LYS A 75 -2.77 -7.99 -11.39
N ILE A 76 -2.24 -8.41 -10.25
CA ILE A 76 -1.03 -9.23 -10.18
C ILE A 76 -1.42 -10.70 -10.26
N LYS A 77 -0.81 -11.43 -11.18
CA LYS A 77 -1.08 -12.85 -11.37
C LYS A 77 0.15 -13.73 -11.21
N GLN A 78 1.29 -13.31 -11.70
CA GLN A 78 2.49 -14.13 -11.71
C GLN A 78 3.70 -13.45 -11.12
N ALA A 79 3.92 -12.19 -11.41
CA ALA A 79 5.11 -11.46 -11.01
C ALA A 79 4.75 -10.15 -10.33
N MET A 80 5.59 -9.74 -9.39
CA MET A 80 5.42 -8.50 -8.66
C MET A 80 6.68 -7.67 -8.78
N LEU A 81 6.51 -6.35 -8.93
CA LEU A 81 7.61 -5.40 -8.95
C LEU A 81 7.51 -4.52 -7.72
N PHE A 82 8.58 -4.46 -6.93
CA PHE A 82 8.63 -3.62 -5.73
C PHE A 82 9.32 -2.30 -6.07
N VAL A 83 8.67 -1.19 -5.75
CA VAL A 83 9.16 0.16 -6.03
C VAL A 83 9.25 0.93 -4.72
N GLY A 84 10.47 1.24 -4.30
CA GLY A 84 10.69 2.00 -3.07
C GLY A 84 10.36 3.48 -3.26
N GLN A 85 9.80 4.08 -2.21
CA GLN A 85 9.42 5.49 -2.22
C GLN A 85 9.83 6.14 -0.90
N GLY A 86 11.07 5.91 -0.48
CA GLY A 86 11.54 6.43 0.80
C GLY A 86 11.06 5.58 1.96
N THR A 87 10.12 6.11 2.76
CA THR A 87 9.60 5.40 3.94
C THR A 87 8.49 4.42 3.60
N THR A 88 8.04 4.39 2.37
CA THR A 88 7.00 3.47 1.89
C THR A 88 7.48 2.77 0.64
N PHE A 89 6.70 1.79 0.19
CA PHE A 89 6.98 1.13 -1.09
C PHE A 89 5.67 0.78 -1.76
N GLN A 90 5.74 0.51 -3.06
CA GLN A 90 4.60 0.06 -3.85
C GLN A 90 4.90 -1.30 -4.45
N ILE A 91 3.84 -2.08 -4.67
CA ILE A 91 3.94 -3.36 -5.38
C ILE A 91 3.06 -3.26 -6.61
N TRP A 92 3.64 -3.49 -7.76
CA TRP A 92 2.98 -3.34 -9.07
C TRP A 92 3.04 -4.63 -9.87
N GLU A 93 2.07 -4.79 -10.76
CA GLU A 93 2.22 -5.73 -11.86
C GLU A 93 3.22 -5.11 -12.85
N PRO A 94 4.27 -5.85 -13.28
CA PRO A 94 5.37 -5.23 -14.04
C PRO A 94 4.95 -4.48 -15.31
N LYS A 95 4.01 -5.03 -16.08
CA LYS A 95 3.56 -4.39 -17.32
C LYS A 95 2.76 -3.12 -17.06
N LEU A 96 1.95 -3.13 -16.01
CA LEU A 96 1.21 -1.93 -15.59
C LEU A 96 2.16 -0.83 -15.15
N PHE A 97 3.22 -1.19 -14.45
CA PHE A 97 4.21 -0.21 -13.99
C PHE A 97 4.91 0.44 -15.19
N GLU A 98 5.22 -0.33 -16.22
CA GLU A 98 5.84 0.23 -17.42
C GLU A 98 4.92 1.26 -18.09
N LYS A 99 3.62 0.98 -18.17
CA LYS A 99 2.66 1.94 -18.70
C LYS A 99 2.59 3.19 -17.85
N PHE A 100 2.59 3.02 -16.55
CA PHE A 100 2.57 4.15 -15.61
C PHE A 100 3.80 5.04 -15.77
N LYS A 101 4.98 4.42 -15.90
CA LYS A 101 6.23 5.17 -16.11
C LYS A 101 6.17 6.02 -17.37
N VAL A 102 5.67 5.46 -18.46
CA VAL A 102 5.56 6.18 -19.72
C VAL A 102 4.66 7.41 -19.55
N GLN A 103 3.51 7.23 -18.90
CA GLN A 103 2.59 8.35 -18.68
C GLN A 103 3.17 9.40 -17.75
N ALA A 104 3.90 8.98 -16.72
CA ALA A 104 4.49 9.93 -15.76
C ALA A 104 5.58 10.79 -16.37
N ARG A 105 6.22 10.31 -17.45
CA ARG A 105 7.28 11.07 -18.14
C ARG A 105 6.75 12.06 -19.14
N LYS A 106 5.49 12.01 -19.45
CA LYS A 106 4.85 12.98 -20.35
C LYS A 106 4.41 14.20 -19.57
#